data_d9c7a2e4723773662c0cdb4e365acb82
#
_entry.id   d9c7a2e4723773662c0cdb4e365acb82
#
_cell.length_a   1.000
_cell.length_b   1.000
_cell.length_c   1.000
_cell.angle_alpha   90.00
_cell.angle_beta   90.00
_cell.angle_gamma   90.00
#
_symmetry.space_group_name_H-M   'P 1'
#
loop_
_entity.id
_entity.type
_entity.pdbx_description
1 polymer ?
#
loop_
_entity_poly.entity_id
_entity_poly.type
_entity_poly.pdbx_seq_one_letter_code
_entity_poly.pdbx_strand_id
1 'polypeptide(L)'
;MAKKTKRRGIFLSPAIAAVLAVALIGVSFGAGWFFGVRSTQFHGDILLVNESHRLSAEYVPDDLVNLYTQRHSFRMASSEIYLTRQTYEAMEKMFHAAEEADMNGYIVTSGYRSYQRQQEVYAESEPGKAQQPGASEHQTGMAFDVTVETNEGFESTPQYGWLMTHAHEYGFIQRYPANKADVTGISYEPWHYRYVGVDAATRMHRTGQTLEEFLGQ
;
A
#
# COMPACT_ATOMS: atom_id res chain seq x y z
N MET A 1 -33.89 25.51 60.19
CA MET A 1 -33.85 24.04 60.06
C MET A 1 -33.54 23.66 58.61
N ALA A 2 -32.30 23.27 58.28
CA ALA A 2 -31.89 22.92 56.94
C ALA A 2 -31.82 21.38 56.84
N LYS A 3 -32.57 20.75 55.92
CA LYS A 3 -32.59 19.33 55.64
C LYS A 3 -31.36 18.97 54.84
N LYS A 4 -30.44 18.16 55.39
CA LYS A 4 -29.33 17.52 54.67
C LYS A 4 -29.87 16.36 53.82
N THR A 5 -29.78 16.46 52.50
CA THR A 5 -30.04 15.36 51.56
C THR A 5 -28.82 14.49 51.50
N LYS A 6 -28.94 13.23 51.87
CA LYS A 6 -27.90 12.16 51.80
C LYS A 6 -27.83 11.66 50.37
N ARG A 7 -26.71 11.93 49.64
CA ARG A 7 -26.39 11.27 48.36
C ARG A 7 -26.09 9.78 48.62
N ARG A 8 -26.93 8.89 48.07
CA ARG A 8 -26.63 7.45 48.00
C ARG A 8 -25.63 7.22 46.87
N GLY A 9 -24.41 6.81 47.20
CA GLY A 9 -23.45 6.26 46.23
C GLY A 9 -23.94 4.88 45.77
N ILE A 10 -23.95 4.69 44.46
CA ILE A 10 -24.26 3.39 43.85
C ILE A 10 -22.95 2.57 43.90
N PHE A 11 -22.93 1.58 44.82
CA PHE A 11 -21.86 0.57 44.84
C PHE A 11 -22.25 -0.54 43.88
N LEU A 12 -21.51 -0.69 42.76
CA LEU A 12 -21.62 -1.85 41.88
C LEU A 12 -21.07 -3.08 42.61
N SER A 13 -21.80 -4.20 42.52
CA SER A 13 -21.35 -5.45 43.13
C SER A 13 -20.05 -5.95 42.46
N PRO A 14 -19.15 -6.66 43.20
CA PRO A 14 -17.90 -7.16 42.62
C PRO A 14 -18.10 -8.12 41.45
N ALA A 15 -19.27 -8.76 41.32
CA ALA A 15 -19.63 -9.61 40.20
C ALA A 15 -19.85 -8.81 38.89
N ILE A 16 -20.42 -7.59 38.98
CA ILE A 16 -20.63 -6.72 37.80
C ILE A 16 -19.28 -6.10 37.35
N ALA A 17 -18.40 -5.77 38.27
CA ALA A 17 -17.05 -5.29 37.92
C ALA A 17 -16.20 -6.36 37.24
N ALA A 18 -16.34 -7.64 37.62
CA ALA A 18 -15.65 -8.77 36.98
C ALA A 18 -16.16 -9.03 35.56
N VAL A 19 -17.47 -8.90 35.32
CA VAL A 19 -18.03 -9.07 33.95
C VAL A 19 -17.59 -7.97 33.00
N LEU A 20 -17.50 -6.73 33.47
CA LEU A 20 -16.98 -5.60 32.66
C LEU A 20 -15.47 -5.72 32.38
N ALA A 21 -14.69 -6.25 33.31
CA ALA A 21 -13.26 -6.49 33.09
C ALA A 21 -13.01 -7.62 32.08
N VAL A 22 -13.81 -8.69 32.09
CA VAL A 22 -13.72 -9.80 31.13
C VAL A 22 -14.17 -9.33 29.74
N ALA A 23 -15.18 -8.46 29.64
CA ALA A 23 -15.61 -7.90 28.35
C ALA A 23 -14.56 -6.98 27.72
N LEU A 24 -13.83 -6.20 28.52
CA LEU A 24 -12.72 -5.35 28.04
C LEU A 24 -11.48 -6.16 27.63
N ILE A 25 -11.19 -7.29 28.30
CA ILE A 25 -10.10 -8.18 27.92
C ILE A 25 -10.47 -8.99 26.65
N GLY A 26 -11.74 -9.39 26.48
CA GLY A 26 -12.23 -10.10 25.30
C GLY A 26 -12.18 -9.25 24.02
N VAL A 27 -12.41 -7.94 24.11
CA VAL A 27 -12.33 -7.02 22.97
C VAL A 27 -10.88 -6.76 22.54
N SER A 28 -9.92 -6.76 23.48
CA SER A 28 -8.49 -6.60 23.15
C SER A 28 -7.87 -7.85 22.53
N PHE A 29 -8.39 -9.05 22.80
CA PHE A 29 -7.92 -10.29 22.18
C PHE A 29 -8.59 -10.61 20.82
N GLY A 30 -9.77 -10.07 20.55
CA GLY A 30 -10.49 -10.28 19.28
C GLY A 30 -9.98 -9.42 18.14
N ALA A 31 -9.41 -8.25 18.41
CA ALA A 31 -8.88 -7.35 17.38
C ALA A 31 -7.54 -7.81 16.77
N GLY A 32 -6.78 -8.67 17.47
CA GLY A 32 -5.48 -9.16 17.02
C GLY A 32 -5.55 -10.35 16.04
N TRP A 33 -6.71 -10.96 15.85
CA TRP A 33 -6.87 -12.15 15.01
C TRP A 33 -7.46 -11.89 13.62
N PHE A 34 -7.90 -10.65 13.35
CA PHE A 34 -8.52 -10.30 12.06
C PHE A 34 -7.53 -9.77 11.01
N PHE A 35 -6.29 -9.48 11.37
CA PHE A 35 -5.28 -9.08 10.41
C PHE A 35 -4.17 -10.14 10.39
N GLY A 36 -4.15 -10.98 9.37
CA GLY A 36 -3.11 -11.98 9.14
C GLY A 36 -1.73 -11.40 8.82
N VAL A 37 -1.47 -10.18 9.29
CA VAL A 37 -0.21 -9.45 9.15
C VAL A 37 0.47 -9.46 10.51
N ARG A 38 1.67 -10.02 10.57
CA ARG A 38 2.50 -9.95 11.79
C ARG A 38 2.80 -8.49 12.10
N SER A 39 2.70 -8.08 13.37
CA SER A 39 2.94 -6.72 13.85
C SER A 39 4.31 -6.11 13.44
N THR A 40 5.24 -6.95 12.99
CA THR A 40 6.56 -6.55 12.51
C THR A 40 6.57 -5.97 11.09
N GLN A 41 5.46 -6.04 10.35
CA GLN A 41 5.36 -5.51 8.98
C GLN A 41 4.90 -4.05 8.93
N PHE A 42 4.28 -3.55 10.00
CA PHE A 42 3.84 -2.16 10.08
C PHE A 42 4.87 -1.32 10.84
N HIS A 43 5.35 -0.27 10.20
CA HIS A 43 6.15 0.78 10.80
C HIS A 43 5.31 2.07 10.83
N GLY A 44 4.61 2.31 11.96
CA GLY A 44 3.54 3.30 11.99
C GLY A 44 2.37 2.83 11.12
N ASP A 45 1.95 3.63 10.16
CA ASP A 45 0.85 3.32 9.24
C ASP A 45 1.33 2.70 7.91
N ILE A 46 2.63 2.43 7.72
CA ILE A 46 3.19 1.94 6.46
C ILE A 46 3.51 0.45 6.55
N LEU A 47 2.90 -0.33 5.67
CA LEU A 47 3.14 -1.75 5.51
C LEU A 47 4.38 -1.98 4.64
N LEU A 48 5.45 -2.53 5.22
CA LEU A 48 6.61 -3.00 4.47
C LEU A 48 6.39 -4.43 3.99
N VAL A 49 6.60 -4.66 2.68
CA VAL A 49 6.54 -5.99 2.06
C VAL A 49 7.79 -6.18 1.21
N ASN A 50 8.55 -7.21 1.51
CA ASN A 50 9.76 -7.65 0.78
C ASN A 50 10.10 -9.09 1.19
N GLU A 51 11.27 -9.61 0.80
CA GLU A 51 11.71 -10.97 1.12
C GLU A 51 11.77 -11.25 2.64
N SER A 52 12.09 -10.26 3.45
CA SER A 52 12.16 -10.37 4.92
C SER A 52 10.82 -10.14 5.62
N HIS A 53 9.87 -9.48 4.94
CA HIS A 53 8.57 -9.08 5.46
C HIS A 53 7.45 -9.56 4.53
N ARG A 54 7.22 -10.88 4.54
CA ARG A 54 6.26 -11.52 3.63
C ARG A 54 4.85 -11.52 4.19
N LEU A 55 3.89 -11.30 3.31
CA LEU A 55 2.47 -11.49 3.58
C LEU A 55 2.12 -12.97 3.60
N SER A 56 1.09 -13.34 4.36
CA SER A 56 0.55 -14.70 4.33
C SER A 56 -0.22 -14.97 3.02
N ALA A 57 -0.43 -16.25 2.72
CA ALA A 57 -1.19 -16.65 1.53
C ALA A 57 -2.67 -16.19 1.58
N GLU A 58 -3.20 -16.04 2.79
CA GLU A 58 -4.58 -15.63 3.06
C GLU A 58 -4.76 -14.11 3.08
N TYR A 59 -3.67 -13.34 3.01
CA TYR A 59 -3.78 -11.89 3.02
C TYR A 59 -4.41 -11.40 1.71
N VAL A 60 -5.57 -10.78 1.85
CA VAL A 60 -6.29 -10.10 0.77
C VAL A 60 -6.81 -8.78 1.35
N PRO A 61 -6.55 -7.62 0.71
CA PRO A 61 -7.18 -6.37 1.12
C PRO A 61 -8.71 -6.45 1.02
N ASP A 62 -9.42 -5.88 1.98
CA ASP A 62 -10.88 -5.94 2.08
C ASP A 62 -11.61 -4.86 1.26
N ASP A 63 -10.87 -3.84 0.78
CA ASP A 63 -11.39 -2.67 0.08
C ASP A 63 -10.93 -2.57 -1.40
N LEU A 64 -10.61 -3.69 -2.03
CA LEU A 64 -10.22 -3.72 -3.45
C LEU A 64 -11.33 -3.20 -4.35
N VAL A 65 -10.99 -2.30 -5.25
CA VAL A 65 -11.86 -1.80 -6.32
C VAL A 65 -11.33 -2.17 -7.69
N ASN A 66 -12.21 -2.60 -8.59
CA ASN A 66 -11.86 -2.82 -9.99
C ASN A 66 -11.79 -1.48 -10.71
N LEU A 67 -10.63 -1.15 -11.28
CA LEU A 67 -10.37 0.13 -11.93
C LEU A 67 -11.27 0.37 -13.15
N TYR A 68 -11.61 -0.68 -13.89
CA TYR A 68 -12.46 -0.61 -15.08
C TYR A 68 -13.87 -0.08 -14.77
N THR A 69 -14.35 -0.31 -13.55
CA THR A 69 -15.69 0.15 -13.10
C THR A 69 -15.66 1.54 -12.46
N GLN A 70 -14.49 2.12 -12.30
CA GLN A 70 -14.31 3.45 -11.73
C GLN A 70 -14.10 4.49 -12.84
N ARG A 71 -14.18 5.78 -12.47
CA ARG A 71 -13.68 6.86 -13.34
C ARG A 71 -12.16 6.74 -13.43
N HIS A 72 -11.59 7.01 -14.59
CA HIS A 72 -10.15 6.98 -14.78
C HIS A 72 -9.67 7.94 -15.88
N SER A 73 -8.58 8.65 -15.61
CA SER A 73 -7.84 9.55 -16.52
C SER A 73 -6.65 8.84 -17.18
N PHE A 74 -6.63 7.52 -17.18
CA PHE A 74 -5.58 6.67 -17.71
C PHE A 74 -6.17 5.51 -18.51
N ARG A 75 -5.34 4.85 -19.31
CA ARG A 75 -5.70 3.60 -20.00
C ARG A 75 -5.30 2.38 -19.13
N MET A 76 -5.85 1.23 -19.43
CA MET A 76 -5.55 -0.03 -18.76
C MET A 76 -5.21 -1.11 -19.76
N ALA A 77 -4.24 -1.97 -19.42
CA ALA A 77 -3.89 -3.13 -20.26
C ALA A 77 -4.92 -4.27 -20.13
N SER A 78 -5.73 -4.28 -19.06
CA SER A 78 -6.76 -5.28 -18.77
C SER A 78 -7.93 -4.66 -18.01
N SER A 79 -9.12 -5.24 -18.17
CA SER A 79 -10.30 -4.89 -17.36
C SER A 79 -10.26 -5.48 -15.94
N GLU A 80 -9.27 -6.31 -15.61
CA GLU A 80 -9.15 -7.01 -14.33
C GLU A 80 -7.98 -6.47 -13.50
N ILE A 81 -7.85 -5.15 -13.42
CA ILE A 81 -6.88 -4.48 -12.56
C ILE A 81 -7.60 -3.94 -11.33
N TYR A 82 -7.09 -4.27 -10.15
CA TYR A 82 -7.65 -3.89 -8.86
C TYR A 82 -6.60 -3.17 -8.02
N LEU A 83 -7.05 -2.20 -7.22
CA LEU A 83 -6.25 -1.55 -6.17
C LEU A 83 -7.11 -1.38 -4.92
N THR A 84 -6.50 -1.11 -3.77
CA THR A 84 -7.25 -0.61 -2.61
C THR A 84 -7.91 0.71 -2.99
N ARG A 85 -9.07 1.01 -2.39
CA ARG A 85 -9.81 2.25 -2.69
C ARG A 85 -8.96 3.49 -2.52
N GLN A 86 -8.21 3.57 -1.42
CA GLN A 86 -7.34 4.72 -1.14
C GLN A 86 -6.24 4.88 -2.22
N THR A 87 -5.61 3.78 -2.64
CA THR A 87 -4.58 3.80 -3.68
C THR A 87 -5.16 4.24 -5.02
N TYR A 88 -6.34 3.71 -5.40
CA TYR A 88 -7.04 4.12 -6.60
C TYR A 88 -7.37 5.63 -6.58
N GLU A 89 -7.95 6.15 -5.50
CA GLU A 89 -8.32 7.56 -5.39
C GLU A 89 -7.11 8.51 -5.49
N ALA A 90 -5.99 8.11 -4.90
CA ALA A 90 -4.73 8.85 -5.00
C ALA A 90 -4.15 8.80 -6.42
N MET A 91 -4.16 7.63 -7.05
CA MET A 91 -3.69 7.41 -8.42
C MET A 91 -4.54 8.18 -9.45
N GLU A 92 -5.87 8.18 -9.32
CA GLU A 92 -6.75 8.95 -10.21
C GLU A 92 -6.47 10.44 -10.12
N LYS A 93 -6.30 11.00 -8.90
CA LYS A 93 -5.91 12.40 -8.71
C LYS A 93 -4.57 12.72 -9.36
N MET A 94 -3.60 11.82 -9.24
CA MET A 94 -2.28 11.98 -9.84
C MET A 94 -2.34 12.02 -11.37
N PHE A 95 -3.02 11.05 -12.00
CA PHE A 95 -3.11 11.02 -13.45
C PHE A 95 -3.99 12.10 -14.03
N HIS A 96 -5.02 12.54 -13.29
CA HIS A 96 -5.81 13.70 -13.70
C HIS A 96 -4.97 14.98 -13.69
N ALA A 97 -4.14 15.20 -12.66
CA ALA A 97 -3.23 16.33 -12.63
C ALA A 97 -2.14 16.25 -13.72
N ALA A 98 -1.68 15.03 -14.06
CA ALA A 98 -0.78 14.84 -15.18
C ALA A 98 -1.47 15.19 -16.52
N GLU A 99 -2.72 14.80 -16.72
CA GLU A 99 -3.53 15.17 -17.88
C GLU A 99 -3.68 16.70 -18.00
N GLU A 100 -3.96 17.40 -16.89
CA GLU A 100 -4.02 18.87 -16.84
C GLU A 100 -2.66 19.55 -17.18
N ALA A 101 -1.56 18.84 -17.01
CA ALA A 101 -0.22 19.26 -17.39
C ALA A 101 0.22 18.78 -18.79
N ASP A 102 -0.71 18.34 -19.64
CA ASP A 102 -0.49 17.77 -20.97
C ASP A 102 0.39 16.48 -20.95
N MET A 103 0.56 15.83 -19.80
CA MET A 103 1.24 14.55 -19.67
C MET A 103 0.24 13.39 -19.76
N ASN A 104 -0.16 13.05 -20.99
CA ASN A 104 -1.22 12.09 -21.28
C ASN A 104 -0.66 10.71 -21.64
N GLY A 105 -1.57 9.73 -21.78
CA GLY A 105 -1.29 8.44 -22.41
C GLY A 105 -0.78 7.36 -21.46
N TYR A 106 -0.86 7.54 -20.17
CA TYR A 106 -0.52 6.51 -19.19
C TYR A 106 -1.38 5.26 -19.35
N ILE A 107 -0.74 4.11 -19.21
CA ILE A 107 -1.35 2.78 -19.29
C ILE A 107 -0.99 2.02 -18.02
N VAL A 108 -1.96 1.78 -17.16
CA VAL A 108 -1.78 0.91 -15.99
C VAL A 108 -1.79 -0.53 -16.47
N THR A 109 -0.71 -1.26 -16.21
CA THR A 109 -0.49 -2.62 -16.71
C THR A 109 -0.70 -3.70 -15.66
N SER A 110 -0.55 -3.36 -14.37
CA SER A 110 -0.70 -4.29 -13.24
C SER A 110 -1.19 -3.54 -12.00
N GLY A 111 -1.90 -4.25 -11.12
CA GLY A 111 -2.35 -3.77 -9.81
C GLY A 111 -2.26 -4.89 -8.79
N TYR A 112 -3.32 -5.13 -8.00
CA TYR A 112 -3.37 -6.24 -7.05
C TYR A 112 -3.10 -7.58 -7.73
N ARG A 113 -2.27 -8.38 -7.07
CA ARG A 113 -1.94 -9.74 -7.48
C ARG A 113 -2.03 -10.66 -6.28
N SER A 114 -2.92 -11.66 -6.33
CA SER A 114 -3.07 -12.62 -5.24
C SER A 114 -1.78 -13.44 -5.02
N TYR A 115 -1.63 -14.01 -3.83
CA TYR A 115 -0.52 -14.93 -3.52
C TYR A 115 -0.41 -16.06 -4.55
N GLN A 116 -1.53 -16.68 -4.93
CA GLN A 116 -1.57 -17.75 -5.93
C GLN A 116 -1.10 -17.27 -7.31
N ARG A 117 -1.59 -16.10 -7.76
CA ARG A 117 -1.13 -15.55 -9.04
C ARG A 117 0.36 -15.19 -9.00
N GLN A 118 0.87 -14.75 -7.85
CA GLN A 118 2.32 -14.52 -7.69
C GLN A 118 3.13 -15.82 -7.75
N GLN A 119 2.61 -16.96 -7.28
CA GLN A 119 3.26 -18.26 -7.45
C GLN A 119 3.42 -18.62 -8.93
N GLU A 120 2.40 -18.41 -9.74
CA GLU A 120 2.45 -18.65 -11.20
C GLU A 120 3.48 -17.74 -11.86
N VAL A 121 3.42 -16.42 -11.60
CA VAL A 121 4.38 -15.44 -12.12
C VAL A 121 5.81 -15.80 -11.73
N TYR A 122 6.04 -16.19 -10.47
CA TYR A 122 7.35 -16.58 -10.01
C TYR A 122 7.88 -17.84 -10.70
N ALA A 123 7.01 -18.83 -10.91
CA ALA A 123 7.36 -20.09 -11.58
C ALA A 123 7.65 -19.91 -13.09
N GLU A 124 7.01 -18.94 -13.73
CA GLU A 124 7.20 -18.62 -15.15
C GLU A 124 8.34 -17.63 -15.43
N SER A 125 8.85 -16.95 -14.38
CA SER A 125 9.90 -15.96 -14.50
C SER A 125 11.31 -16.56 -14.44
N GLU A 126 12.25 -15.90 -15.10
CA GLU A 126 13.66 -16.21 -14.90
C GLU A 126 14.07 -15.94 -13.44
N PRO A 127 15.05 -16.69 -12.90
CA PRO A 127 15.53 -16.49 -11.53
C PRO A 127 15.91 -15.02 -11.25
N GLY A 128 15.36 -14.45 -10.19
CA GLY A 128 15.61 -13.07 -9.76
C GLY A 128 14.83 -11.98 -10.52
N LYS A 129 13.92 -12.35 -11.44
CA LYS A 129 13.07 -11.39 -12.17
C LYS A 129 11.72 -11.13 -11.52
N ALA A 130 11.21 -12.05 -10.71
CA ALA A 130 9.98 -11.88 -9.97
C ALA A 130 10.21 -12.12 -8.48
N GLN A 131 9.43 -11.45 -7.66
CA GLN A 131 9.44 -11.66 -6.22
C GLN A 131 8.78 -12.99 -5.86
N GLN A 132 9.26 -13.61 -4.77
CA GLN A 132 8.59 -14.78 -4.22
C GLN A 132 7.17 -14.45 -3.75
N PRO A 133 6.25 -15.45 -3.73
CA PRO A 133 4.92 -15.27 -3.18
C PRO A 133 4.98 -14.76 -1.74
N GLY A 134 4.15 -13.76 -1.46
CA GLY A 134 4.15 -13.05 -0.17
C GLY A 134 5.14 -11.89 -0.09
N ALA A 135 6.20 -11.86 -0.91
CA ALA A 135 7.19 -10.78 -0.94
C ALA A 135 6.84 -9.65 -1.93
N SER A 136 5.85 -9.87 -2.79
CA SER A 136 5.43 -8.89 -3.79
C SER A 136 4.48 -7.85 -3.20
N GLU A 137 4.79 -6.57 -3.42
CA GLU A 137 3.93 -5.46 -3.00
C GLU A 137 2.58 -5.41 -3.73
N HIS A 138 2.47 -6.05 -4.90
CA HIS A 138 1.19 -6.18 -5.59
C HIS A 138 0.12 -6.90 -4.76
N GLN A 139 0.53 -7.79 -3.83
CA GLN A 139 -0.43 -8.44 -2.94
C GLN A 139 -1.07 -7.47 -1.94
N THR A 140 -0.47 -6.31 -1.70
CA THR A 140 -1.06 -5.28 -0.83
C THR A 140 -2.23 -4.53 -1.48
N GLY A 141 -2.36 -4.56 -2.82
CA GLY A 141 -3.24 -3.66 -3.57
C GLY A 141 -2.84 -2.19 -3.50
N MET A 142 -1.64 -1.89 -2.97
CA MET A 142 -1.10 -0.53 -2.83
C MET A 142 0.02 -0.23 -3.83
N ALA A 143 0.29 -1.15 -4.76
CA ALA A 143 1.27 -0.97 -5.83
C ALA A 143 0.64 -1.20 -7.20
N PHE A 144 1.13 -0.48 -8.19
CA PHE A 144 0.74 -0.64 -9.58
C PHE A 144 1.94 -0.44 -10.52
N ASP A 145 1.84 -1.06 -11.70
CA ASP A 145 2.78 -0.84 -12.78
C ASP A 145 2.14 0.05 -13.85
N VAL A 146 2.93 0.97 -14.39
CA VAL A 146 2.50 1.95 -15.39
C VAL A 146 3.52 2.10 -16.51
N THR A 147 3.02 2.33 -17.73
CA THR A 147 3.83 2.67 -18.90
C THR A 147 3.10 3.68 -19.78
N VAL A 148 3.66 3.98 -20.95
CA VAL A 148 3.02 4.69 -22.06
C VAL A 148 3.31 3.95 -23.36
N GLU A 149 2.57 4.24 -24.44
CA GLU A 149 2.96 3.78 -25.77
C GLU A 149 4.24 4.49 -26.22
N THR A 150 5.33 3.75 -26.32
CA THR A 150 6.64 4.28 -26.71
C THR A 150 7.46 3.21 -27.43
N ASN A 151 8.36 3.64 -28.31
CA ASN A 151 9.38 2.78 -28.94
C ASN A 151 10.70 2.78 -28.13
N GLU A 152 10.77 3.60 -27.10
CA GLU A 152 11.90 3.72 -26.19
C GLU A 152 11.53 3.14 -24.81
N GLY A 153 12.46 3.09 -23.87
CA GLY A 153 12.14 2.73 -22.49
C GLY A 153 11.22 3.78 -21.84
N PHE A 154 10.32 3.34 -20.96
CA PHE A 154 9.40 4.23 -20.24
C PHE A 154 10.15 5.36 -19.51
N GLU A 155 11.30 5.05 -18.96
CA GLU A 155 12.19 5.98 -18.23
C GLU A 155 12.75 7.12 -19.12
N SER A 156 12.66 7.00 -20.45
CA SER A 156 13.07 8.03 -21.40
C SER A 156 11.94 9.00 -21.79
N THR A 157 10.73 8.79 -21.25
CA THR A 157 9.55 9.56 -21.65
C THR A 157 9.33 10.80 -20.77
N PRO A 158 8.73 11.89 -21.30
CA PRO A 158 8.32 13.04 -20.50
C PRO A 158 7.35 12.67 -19.35
N GLN A 159 6.48 11.67 -19.59
CA GLN A 159 5.53 11.17 -18.62
C GLN A 159 6.22 10.55 -17.40
N TYR A 160 7.28 9.78 -17.61
CA TYR A 160 8.11 9.27 -16.51
C TYR A 160 8.77 10.44 -15.75
N GLY A 161 9.33 11.43 -16.46
CA GLY A 161 9.91 12.62 -15.85
C GLY A 161 8.93 13.38 -14.97
N TRP A 162 7.67 13.48 -15.41
CA TRP A 162 6.60 14.08 -14.62
C TRP A 162 6.30 13.27 -13.35
N LEU A 163 6.17 11.95 -13.44
CA LEU A 163 5.96 11.08 -12.27
C LEU A 163 7.11 11.19 -11.28
N MET A 164 8.36 11.20 -11.74
CA MET A 164 9.53 11.36 -10.88
C MET A 164 9.52 12.67 -10.09
N THR A 165 8.90 13.71 -10.63
CA THR A 165 8.80 15.03 -10.00
C THR A 165 7.58 15.15 -9.08
N HIS A 166 6.43 14.55 -9.45
CA HIS A 166 5.15 14.85 -8.84
C HIS A 166 4.47 13.68 -8.10
N ALA A 167 4.86 12.41 -8.34
CA ALA A 167 4.16 11.27 -7.74
C ALA A 167 4.10 11.33 -6.20
N HIS A 168 5.14 11.88 -5.57
CA HIS A 168 5.19 12.02 -4.10
C HIS A 168 4.10 12.95 -3.54
N GLU A 169 3.62 13.94 -4.33
CA GLU A 169 2.56 14.87 -3.94
C GLU A 169 1.21 14.15 -3.78
N TYR A 170 1.09 12.97 -4.40
CA TYR A 170 -0.08 12.09 -4.34
C TYR A 170 0.14 10.85 -3.48
N GLY A 171 1.28 10.77 -2.78
CA GLY A 171 1.60 9.69 -1.86
C GLY A 171 2.28 8.49 -2.49
N PHE A 172 2.80 8.61 -3.73
CA PHE A 172 3.49 7.53 -4.42
C PHE A 172 5.01 7.72 -4.42
N ILE A 173 5.70 6.59 -4.36
CA ILE A 173 7.13 6.49 -4.58
C ILE A 173 7.40 5.58 -5.77
N GLN A 174 8.45 5.88 -6.55
CA GLN A 174 9.07 4.87 -7.38
C GLN A 174 9.81 3.90 -6.46
N ARG A 175 9.31 2.67 -6.38
CA ARG A 175 9.67 1.73 -5.31
C ARG A 175 11.08 1.17 -5.43
N TYR A 176 11.53 0.92 -6.66
CA TYR A 176 12.80 0.28 -6.97
C TYR A 176 13.67 1.19 -7.85
N PRO A 177 14.27 2.25 -7.26
CA PRO A 177 15.05 3.21 -8.01
C PRO A 177 16.41 2.63 -8.47
N ALA A 178 16.99 3.23 -9.50
CA ALA A 178 18.32 2.86 -9.97
C ALA A 178 19.35 2.95 -8.84
N ASN A 179 20.34 2.05 -8.84
CA ASN A 179 21.45 2.00 -7.87
C ASN A 179 21.05 1.74 -6.41
N LYS A 180 19.87 1.13 -6.17
CA LYS A 180 19.39 0.76 -4.83
C LYS A 180 19.02 -0.72 -4.71
N ALA A 181 19.42 -1.55 -5.67
CA ALA A 181 19.09 -2.97 -5.68
C ALA A 181 19.71 -3.74 -4.49
N ASP A 182 20.84 -3.28 -3.98
CA ASP A 182 21.50 -3.81 -2.78
C ASP A 182 20.71 -3.56 -1.49
N VAL A 183 19.86 -2.54 -1.47
CA VAL A 183 18.96 -2.22 -0.34
C VAL A 183 17.60 -2.87 -0.51
N THR A 184 17.00 -2.70 -1.70
CA THR A 184 15.62 -3.17 -1.96
C THR A 184 15.53 -4.66 -2.29
N GLY A 185 16.63 -5.29 -2.69
CA GLY A 185 16.67 -6.66 -3.19
C GLY A 185 16.12 -6.82 -4.62
N ILE A 186 15.70 -5.73 -5.28
CA ILE A 186 15.05 -5.73 -6.59
C ILE A 186 15.80 -4.81 -7.55
N SER A 187 15.95 -5.26 -8.80
CA SER A 187 16.51 -4.46 -9.89
C SER A 187 15.69 -3.21 -10.14
N TYR A 188 16.27 -2.25 -10.85
CA TYR A 188 15.58 -1.04 -11.26
C TYR A 188 14.27 -1.32 -12.02
N GLU A 189 13.17 -0.77 -11.51
CA GLU A 189 11.83 -0.87 -12.12
C GLU A 189 11.21 0.52 -12.26
N PRO A 190 11.40 1.22 -13.40
CA PRO A 190 10.85 2.57 -13.62
C PRO A 190 9.32 2.60 -13.64
N TRP A 191 8.68 1.47 -13.88
CA TRP A 191 7.23 1.32 -13.99
C TRP A 191 6.52 1.10 -12.64
N HIS A 192 7.22 0.65 -11.59
CA HIS A 192 6.61 0.20 -10.33
C HIS A 192 6.48 1.32 -9.31
N TYR A 193 5.24 1.69 -9.00
CA TYR A 193 4.89 2.73 -8.03
C TYR A 193 4.15 2.15 -6.84
N ARG A 194 4.56 2.59 -5.63
CA ARG A 194 3.98 2.18 -4.36
C ARG A 194 3.35 3.37 -3.63
N TYR A 195 2.10 3.20 -3.18
CA TYR A 195 1.44 4.15 -2.28
C TYR A 195 1.93 3.98 -0.85
N VAL A 196 2.37 5.07 -0.22
CA VAL A 196 2.87 5.12 1.17
C VAL A 196 2.28 6.32 1.92
N GLY A 197 1.38 7.08 1.30
CA GLY A 197 0.85 8.34 1.83
C GLY A 197 1.74 9.54 1.53
N VAL A 198 1.12 10.72 1.47
CA VAL A 198 1.76 11.96 1.00
C VAL A 198 2.96 12.36 1.86
N ASP A 199 2.81 12.32 3.18
CA ASP A 199 3.88 12.76 4.09
C ASP A 199 5.14 11.90 3.96
N ALA A 200 4.98 10.57 3.93
CA ALA A 200 6.10 9.65 3.77
C ALA A 200 6.74 9.76 2.38
N ALA A 201 5.91 9.75 1.33
CA ALA A 201 6.39 9.89 -0.05
C ALA A 201 7.19 11.19 -0.27
N THR A 202 6.67 12.32 0.24
CA THR A 202 7.34 13.62 0.15
C THR A 202 8.67 13.63 0.89
N ARG A 203 8.74 13.01 2.07
CA ARG A 203 10.01 12.91 2.81
C ARG A 203 11.02 12.04 2.09
N MET A 204 10.60 10.87 1.59
CA MET A 204 11.47 9.97 0.80
C MET A 204 11.96 10.64 -0.49
N HIS A 205 11.08 11.34 -1.21
CA HIS A 205 11.46 12.10 -2.41
C HIS A 205 12.56 13.14 -2.10
N ARG A 206 12.43 13.90 -1.01
CA ARG A 206 13.40 14.91 -0.59
C ARG A 206 14.74 14.35 -0.14
N THR A 207 14.76 13.15 0.46
CA THR A 207 15.96 12.52 1.04
C THR A 207 16.60 11.50 0.11
N GLY A 208 15.92 11.07 -0.96
CA GLY A 208 16.36 9.99 -1.86
C GLY A 208 16.40 8.61 -1.19
N GLN A 209 15.67 8.42 -0.08
CA GLN A 209 15.61 7.16 0.64
C GLN A 209 14.67 6.16 -0.05
N THR A 210 15.04 4.88 -0.01
CA THR A 210 14.12 3.77 -0.29
C THR A 210 13.14 3.58 0.87
N LEU A 211 12.13 2.74 0.68
CA LEU A 211 11.18 2.42 1.76
C LEU A 211 11.89 1.73 2.94
N GLU A 212 12.85 0.84 2.67
CA GLU A 212 13.66 0.18 3.69
C GLU A 212 14.48 1.20 4.51
N GLU A 213 15.21 2.08 3.83
CA GLU A 213 16.02 3.12 4.48
C GLU A 213 15.16 4.09 5.30
N PHE A 214 13.96 4.44 4.79
CA PHE A 214 13.02 5.32 5.48
C PHE A 214 12.48 4.69 6.78
N LEU A 215 12.25 3.38 6.76
CA LEU A 215 11.75 2.61 7.90
C LEU A 215 12.87 2.09 8.83
N GLY A 216 14.15 2.30 8.47
CA GLY A 216 15.31 1.89 9.27
C GLY A 216 15.54 0.36 9.27
N GLN A 217 15.26 -0.29 8.14
CA GLN A 217 15.39 -1.73 7.94
C GLN A 217 16.66 -2.08 7.17
#